data_5fbf096d098976eb364f932330d2bee4
#
_entry.id   5fbf096d098976eb364f932330d2bee4
#
_cell.length_a   1.000
_cell.length_b   1.000
_cell.length_c   1.000
_cell.angle_alpha   90.00
_cell.angle_beta   90.00
_cell.angle_gamma   90.00
#
_symmetry.space_group_name_H-M   'P 1'
#
loop_
_entity.id
_entity.type
_entity.pdbx_description
1 polymer ?
#
loop_
_entity_poly.entity_id
_entity_poly.type
_entity_poly.pdbx_seq_one_letter_code
_entity_poly.pdbx_strand_id
1 'polypeptide(L)'
;DKSRSRGLGDVYKRQIVGVPTGLTDLDEKLGGLHKSDLIILAGRPSMGKTALATNIAYNAAQHVLKRQEKSSIAFFSLEMSSEQLSTRILSEQARIRSDDIRRGKVTEEEINRYIETSRNIYNLPLFIDETPAITIATLSNRARRIKRLFGLSLIVVDYIQLMRSSLNKNEGRVQEISEITQGLKALAKELSVPVLALSQLSRAVEQRDDKQPQLADLRESGSIEQDADVVMFVYREAYYLERKQPKLGSIEHAEWQSKMN
;
A
#
# COMPACT_ATOMS: atom_id res chain seq x y z
N ASP A 1 -0.85 38.79 -30.51
CA ASP A 1 0.14 38.53 -29.46
C ASP A 1 -0.42 37.75 -28.26
N LYS A 2 -1.19 36.69 -28.56
CA LYS A 2 -1.74 35.76 -27.52
C LYS A 2 -1.17 34.33 -27.57
N SER A 3 -0.13 34.11 -28.36
CA SER A 3 0.42 32.74 -28.54
C SER A 3 1.67 32.39 -27.72
N ARG A 4 2.21 33.34 -26.96
CA ARG A 4 3.44 33.12 -26.17
C ARG A 4 3.23 32.76 -24.69
N SER A 5 2.02 32.85 -24.15
CA SER A 5 1.78 32.54 -22.72
C SER A 5 1.34 31.11 -22.42
N ARG A 6 1.07 30.28 -23.46
CA ARG A 6 0.68 28.89 -23.26
C ARG A 6 1.85 27.91 -23.09
N GLY A 7 3.06 28.29 -23.40
CA GLY A 7 4.25 27.40 -23.35
C GLY A 7 4.96 27.34 -22.00
N LEU A 8 4.79 28.33 -21.12
CA LEU A 8 5.47 28.36 -19.82
C LEU A 8 4.65 27.70 -18.69
N GLY A 9 3.34 27.59 -18.84
CA GLY A 9 2.47 26.92 -17.87
C GLY A 9 2.52 25.40 -17.92
N ASP A 10 2.87 24.82 -19.09
CA ASP A 10 2.98 23.36 -19.26
C ASP A 10 4.34 22.81 -18.86
N VAL A 11 5.38 23.64 -18.76
CA VAL A 11 6.74 23.23 -18.35
C VAL A 11 6.86 23.07 -16.83
N TYR A 12 5.96 23.68 -16.07
CA TYR A 12 5.80 23.47 -14.63
C TYR A 12 4.77 22.37 -14.28
N LYS A 13 4.47 21.43 -15.18
CA LYS A 13 3.80 20.19 -14.82
C LYS A 13 4.72 19.43 -13.87
N ARG A 14 4.54 19.77 -12.63
CA ARG A 14 4.96 19.17 -11.37
C ARG A 14 5.81 17.92 -11.56
N GLN A 15 7.12 18.09 -11.58
CA GLN A 15 8.01 16.97 -11.33
C GLN A 15 7.69 16.47 -9.91
N ILE A 16 7.13 15.29 -9.83
CA ILE A 16 6.93 14.60 -8.56
C ILE A 16 8.32 14.43 -7.94
N VAL A 17 8.54 15.07 -6.78
CA VAL A 17 9.84 15.07 -6.10
C VAL A 17 10.05 13.74 -5.36
N GLY A 18 8.98 13.18 -4.82
CA GLY A 18 8.98 11.89 -4.14
C GLY A 18 8.88 10.71 -5.10
N VAL A 19 8.81 9.51 -4.54
CA VAL A 19 8.51 8.29 -5.30
C VAL A 19 7.04 8.32 -5.73
N PRO A 20 6.74 8.23 -7.04
CA PRO A 20 5.36 8.30 -7.51
C PRO A 20 4.56 7.07 -7.06
N THR A 21 3.33 7.31 -6.62
CA THR A 21 2.38 6.24 -6.30
C THR A 21 1.72 5.66 -7.55
N GLY A 22 1.72 6.42 -8.65
CA GLY A 22 1.03 6.10 -9.88
C GLY A 22 -0.47 6.42 -9.84
N LEU A 23 -0.94 7.04 -8.75
CA LEU A 23 -2.31 7.52 -8.58
C LEU A 23 -2.27 9.04 -8.67
N THR A 24 -2.83 9.60 -9.75
CA THR A 24 -2.68 11.01 -10.11
C THR A 24 -3.08 11.94 -8.98
N ASP A 25 -4.28 11.77 -8.42
CA ASP A 25 -4.80 12.65 -7.37
C ASP A 25 -3.98 12.56 -6.07
N LEU A 26 -3.48 11.35 -5.77
CA LEU A 26 -2.63 11.12 -4.60
C LEU A 26 -1.24 11.76 -4.79
N ASP A 27 -0.67 11.58 -5.96
CA ASP A 27 0.62 12.19 -6.33
C ASP A 27 0.54 13.72 -6.40
N GLU A 28 -0.57 14.27 -6.86
CA GLU A 28 -0.82 15.72 -6.83
C GLU A 28 -0.91 16.26 -5.40
N LYS A 29 -1.53 15.50 -4.51
CA LYS A 29 -1.73 15.90 -3.11
C LYS A 29 -0.46 15.79 -2.28
N LEU A 30 0.32 14.70 -2.48
CA LEU A 30 1.51 14.39 -1.68
C LEU A 30 2.82 14.89 -2.32
N GLY A 31 2.85 15.09 -3.63
CA GLY A 31 4.11 15.26 -4.37
C GLY A 31 4.92 13.97 -4.51
N GLY A 32 4.25 12.81 -4.40
CA GLY A 32 4.86 11.49 -4.26
C GLY A 32 5.22 11.14 -2.81
N LEU A 33 5.85 9.98 -2.60
CA LEU A 33 6.31 9.53 -1.28
C LEU A 33 7.72 10.09 -1.05
N HIS A 34 7.87 10.94 -0.04
CA HIS A 34 9.12 11.64 0.21
C HIS A 34 10.13 10.79 0.97
N LYS A 35 11.41 11.00 0.64
CA LYS A 35 12.54 10.35 1.33
C LYS A 35 12.49 10.66 2.82
N SER A 36 12.87 9.67 3.64
CA SER A 36 12.92 9.76 5.10
C SER A 36 11.56 9.85 5.81
N ASP A 37 10.45 9.79 5.06
CA ASP A 37 9.11 9.79 5.65
C ASP A 37 8.66 8.37 6.01
N LEU A 38 7.94 8.29 7.13
CA LEU A 38 7.12 7.15 7.51
C LEU A 38 5.67 7.49 7.13
N ILE A 39 5.14 6.77 6.14
CA ILE A 39 3.77 6.92 5.64
C ILE A 39 2.97 5.72 6.15
N ILE A 40 1.90 5.99 6.89
CA ILE A 40 0.99 4.95 7.37
C ILE A 40 -0.23 4.87 6.46
N LEU A 41 -0.53 3.65 6.00
CA LEU A 41 -1.74 3.32 5.26
C LEU A 41 -2.63 2.45 6.14
N ALA A 42 -3.66 3.05 6.72
CA ALA A 42 -4.51 2.42 7.71
C ALA A 42 -5.92 2.11 7.16
N GLY A 43 -6.53 1.06 7.67
CA GLY A 43 -7.89 0.68 7.31
C GLY A 43 -8.32 -0.61 7.99
N ARG A 44 -9.62 -0.86 7.97
CA ARG A 44 -10.18 -2.14 8.44
C ARG A 44 -9.85 -3.27 7.46
N PRO A 45 -9.91 -4.54 7.90
CA PRO A 45 -9.80 -5.68 6.99
C PRO A 45 -10.76 -5.57 5.81
N SER A 46 -10.37 -6.08 4.64
CA SER A 46 -11.16 -6.09 3.40
C SER A 46 -11.44 -4.71 2.77
N MET A 47 -10.85 -3.63 3.27
CA MET A 47 -10.97 -2.30 2.67
C MET A 47 -10.04 -2.08 1.46
N GLY A 48 -9.09 -2.99 1.19
CA GLY A 48 -8.20 -2.92 0.04
C GLY A 48 -6.82 -2.33 0.32
N LYS A 49 -6.37 -2.29 1.59
CA LYS A 49 -5.03 -1.79 1.95
C LYS A 49 -3.91 -2.48 1.16
N THR A 50 -3.84 -3.80 1.22
CA THR A 50 -2.82 -4.60 0.51
C THR A 50 -2.90 -4.38 -1.00
N ALA A 51 -4.08 -4.30 -1.59
CA ALA A 51 -4.25 -4.02 -3.01
C ALA A 51 -3.67 -2.64 -3.38
N LEU A 52 -4.00 -1.61 -2.61
CA LEU A 52 -3.47 -0.26 -2.83
C LEU A 52 -1.95 -0.21 -2.67
N ALA A 53 -1.40 -0.82 -1.60
CA ALA A 53 0.03 -0.88 -1.37
C ALA A 53 0.78 -1.64 -2.47
N THR A 54 0.19 -2.74 -2.95
CA THR A 54 0.73 -3.53 -4.06
C THR A 54 0.78 -2.73 -5.35
N ASN A 55 -0.27 -1.95 -5.65
CA ASN A 55 -0.29 -1.04 -6.80
C ASN A 55 0.77 0.05 -6.70
N ILE A 56 0.90 0.66 -5.54
CA ILE A 56 1.93 1.68 -5.30
C ILE A 56 3.33 1.08 -5.52
N ALA A 57 3.59 -0.09 -4.96
CA ALA A 57 4.86 -0.78 -5.12
C ALA A 57 5.16 -1.14 -6.59
N TYR A 58 4.16 -1.66 -7.31
CA TYR A 58 4.27 -1.95 -8.73
C TYR A 58 4.56 -0.69 -9.56
N ASN A 59 3.80 0.38 -9.35
CA ASN A 59 3.98 1.65 -10.07
C ASN A 59 5.34 2.27 -9.80
N ALA A 60 5.80 2.23 -8.54
CA ALA A 60 7.14 2.69 -8.17
C ALA A 60 8.23 1.87 -8.86
N ALA A 61 8.10 0.53 -8.90
CA ALA A 61 9.04 -0.35 -9.59
C ALA A 61 9.05 -0.10 -11.11
N GLN A 62 7.90 0.12 -11.73
CA GLN A 62 7.77 0.50 -13.13
C GLN A 62 8.45 1.85 -13.42
N HIS A 63 8.31 2.81 -12.52
CA HIS A 63 8.97 4.10 -12.64
C HIS A 63 10.48 3.99 -12.63
N VAL A 64 11.05 3.23 -11.68
CA VAL A 64 12.48 2.92 -11.57
C VAL A 64 12.98 2.25 -12.86
N LEU A 65 12.24 1.23 -13.34
CA LEU A 65 12.62 0.50 -14.56
C LEU A 65 12.62 1.41 -15.79
N LYS A 66 11.56 2.21 -15.98
CA LYS A 66 11.45 3.14 -17.13
C LYS A 66 12.53 4.20 -17.15
N ARG A 67 12.96 4.66 -15.98
CA ARG A 67 14.05 5.64 -15.86
C ARG A 67 15.43 5.03 -15.86
N GLN A 68 15.52 3.71 -15.90
CA GLN A 68 16.79 2.97 -15.82
C GLN A 68 17.62 3.36 -14.57
N GLU A 69 16.91 3.68 -13.48
CA GLU A 69 17.55 4.02 -12.22
C GLU A 69 18.14 2.76 -11.56
N LYS A 70 19.32 2.86 -11.00
CA LYS A 70 19.90 1.79 -10.19
C LYS A 70 19.27 1.81 -8.81
N SER A 71 18.04 1.34 -8.73
CA SER A 71 17.23 1.30 -7.50
C SER A 71 16.22 0.17 -7.55
N SER A 72 15.58 -0.09 -6.42
CA SER A 72 14.59 -1.16 -6.26
C SER A 72 13.53 -0.79 -5.23
N ILE A 73 12.50 -1.62 -5.15
CA ILE A 73 11.42 -1.56 -4.17
C ILE A 73 11.50 -2.81 -3.31
N ALA A 74 11.43 -2.67 -1.99
CA ALA A 74 11.36 -3.79 -1.05
C ALA A 74 9.96 -3.88 -0.45
N PHE A 75 9.31 -5.03 -0.60
CA PHE A 75 7.99 -5.31 -0.07
C PHE A 75 8.09 -6.44 0.96
N PHE A 76 7.90 -6.10 2.23
CA PHE A 76 7.83 -7.07 3.32
C PHE A 76 6.38 -7.48 3.53
N SER A 77 6.02 -8.65 3.03
CA SER A 77 4.67 -9.20 3.08
C SER A 77 4.57 -10.19 4.23
N LEU A 78 3.96 -9.77 5.33
CA LEU A 78 3.86 -10.58 6.56
C LEU A 78 2.57 -11.40 6.61
N GLU A 79 1.59 -11.05 5.79
CA GLU A 79 0.29 -11.72 5.72
C GLU A 79 0.19 -12.66 4.52
N MET A 80 0.69 -12.25 3.36
CA MET A 80 0.58 -12.99 2.11
C MET A 80 1.92 -13.57 1.67
N SER A 81 1.89 -14.76 1.05
CA SER A 81 3.08 -15.31 0.41
C SER A 81 3.48 -14.49 -0.83
N SER A 82 4.75 -14.62 -1.23
CA SER A 82 5.27 -14.00 -2.47
C SER A 82 4.50 -14.45 -3.71
N GLU A 83 4.08 -15.71 -3.76
CA GLU A 83 3.25 -16.25 -4.83
C GLU A 83 1.88 -15.58 -4.89
N GLN A 84 1.20 -15.45 -3.74
CA GLN A 84 -0.11 -14.79 -3.66
C GLN A 84 -0.02 -13.32 -4.08
N LEU A 85 1.03 -12.62 -3.65
CA LEU A 85 1.25 -11.22 -3.99
C LEU A 85 1.55 -11.06 -5.50
N SER A 86 2.41 -11.90 -6.05
CA SER A 86 2.74 -11.92 -7.47
C SER A 86 1.51 -12.22 -8.33
N THR A 87 0.69 -13.20 -7.93
CA THR A 87 -0.57 -13.52 -8.61
C THR A 87 -1.53 -12.33 -8.60
N ARG A 88 -1.60 -11.59 -7.49
CA ARG A 88 -2.42 -10.38 -7.40
C ARG A 88 -1.96 -9.31 -8.39
N ILE A 89 -0.66 -9.03 -8.44
CA ILE A 89 -0.08 -8.07 -9.38
C ILE A 89 -0.38 -8.49 -10.83
N LEU A 90 -0.13 -9.76 -11.15
CA LEU A 90 -0.39 -10.31 -12.49
C LEU A 90 -1.85 -10.20 -12.90
N SER A 91 -2.77 -10.60 -12.01
CA SER A 91 -4.21 -10.54 -12.25
C SER A 91 -4.68 -9.13 -12.55
N GLU A 92 -4.19 -8.19 -11.77
CA GLU A 92 -4.56 -6.79 -11.91
C GLU A 92 -4.01 -6.17 -13.19
N GLN A 93 -2.74 -6.39 -13.48
CA GLN A 93 -2.11 -5.86 -14.70
C GLN A 93 -2.64 -6.54 -15.98
N ALA A 94 -2.95 -7.83 -15.93
CA ALA A 94 -3.59 -8.55 -17.02
C ALA A 94 -5.10 -8.25 -17.15
N ARG A 95 -5.69 -7.56 -16.16
CA ARG A 95 -7.13 -7.30 -16.07
C ARG A 95 -7.97 -8.59 -16.10
N ILE A 96 -7.54 -9.57 -15.33
CA ILE A 96 -8.22 -10.86 -15.18
C ILE A 96 -8.50 -11.04 -13.68
N ARG A 97 -9.70 -11.45 -13.33
CA ARG A 97 -10.04 -11.70 -11.93
C ARG A 97 -9.21 -12.88 -11.40
N SER A 98 -8.57 -12.69 -10.26
CA SER A 98 -7.77 -13.76 -9.61
C SER A 98 -8.59 -15.03 -9.36
N ASP A 99 -9.90 -14.88 -9.13
CA ASP A 99 -10.82 -15.99 -8.90
C ASP A 99 -11.06 -16.81 -10.18
N ASP A 100 -11.13 -16.16 -11.35
CA ASP A 100 -11.29 -16.82 -12.64
C ASP A 100 -10.02 -17.60 -13.02
N ILE A 101 -8.84 -17.04 -12.71
CA ILE A 101 -7.57 -17.75 -12.88
C ILE A 101 -7.54 -19.00 -12.00
N ARG A 102 -7.88 -18.86 -10.73
CA ARG A 102 -7.87 -19.97 -9.76
C ARG A 102 -8.87 -21.07 -10.10
N ARG A 103 -9.99 -20.71 -10.70
CA ARG A 103 -11.04 -21.66 -11.13
C ARG A 103 -10.83 -22.22 -12.53
N GLY A 104 -9.80 -21.79 -13.26
CA GLY A 104 -9.56 -22.17 -14.63
C GLY A 104 -10.62 -21.65 -15.61
N LYS A 105 -11.32 -20.59 -15.28
CA LYS A 105 -12.37 -19.94 -16.10
C LYS A 105 -11.78 -18.77 -16.87
N VAL A 106 -10.75 -19.02 -17.65
CA VAL A 106 -10.05 -18.01 -18.45
C VAL A 106 -10.10 -18.40 -19.92
N THR A 107 -10.24 -17.42 -20.79
CA THR A 107 -10.19 -17.61 -22.24
C THR A 107 -8.74 -17.74 -22.71
N GLU A 108 -8.53 -18.25 -23.92
CA GLU A 108 -7.20 -18.33 -24.53
C GLU A 108 -6.55 -16.94 -24.68
N GLU A 109 -7.34 -15.94 -25.03
CA GLU A 109 -6.89 -14.55 -25.13
C GLU A 109 -6.42 -14.00 -23.76
N GLU A 110 -7.16 -14.30 -22.70
CA GLU A 110 -6.79 -13.91 -21.32
C GLU A 110 -5.50 -14.62 -20.87
N ILE A 111 -5.33 -15.90 -21.20
CA ILE A 111 -4.11 -16.66 -20.91
C ILE A 111 -2.91 -16.01 -21.62
N ASN A 112 -3.03 -15.67 -22.89
CA ASN A 112 -1.96 -15.02 -23.64
C ASN A 112 -1.59 -13.67 -23.04
N ARG A 113 -2.58 -12.86 -22.66
CA ARG A 113 -2.38 -11.59 -21.99
C ARG A 113 -1.71 -11.77 -20.62
N TYR A 114 -2.07 -12.79 -19.85
CA TYR A 114 -1.45 -13.13 -18.58
C TYR A 114 0.03 -13.50 -18.75
N ILE A 115 0.36 -14.32 -19.75
CA ILE A 115 1.74 -14.72 -20.06
C ILE A 115 2.58 -13.50 -20.47
N GLU A 116 2.05 -12.63 -21.32
CA GLU A 116 2.75 -11.40 -21.73
C GLU A 116 3.01 -10.48 -20.52
N THR A 117 1.99 -10.30 -19.69
CA THR A 117 2.11 -9.51 -18.44
C THR A 117 3.15 -10.11 -17.50
N SER A 118 3.20 -11.44 -17.37
CA SER A 118 4.18 -12.14 -16.56
C SER A 118 5.63 -11.84 -17.00
N ARG A 119 5.87 -11.83 -18.32
CA ARG A 119 7.20 -11.48 -18.86
C ARG A 119 7.61 -10.06 -18.53
N ASN A 120 6.67 -9.12 -18.58
CA ASN A 120 6.91 -7.71 -18.26
C ASN A 120 7.20 -7.50 -16.76
N ILE A 121 6.55 -8.28 -15.89
CA ILE A 121 6.72 -8.19 -14.44
C ILE A 121 8.02 -8.85 -13.98
N TYR A 122 8.50 -9.87 -14.68
CA TYR A 122 9.71 -10.60 -14.31
C TYR A 122 10.95 -9.70 -14.13
N ASN A 123 11.04 -8.63 -14.91
CA ASN A 123 12.18 -7.70 -14.88
C ASN A 123 11.98 -6.52 -13.92
N LEU A 124 10.89 -6.47 -13.16
CA LEU A 124 10.66 -5.39 -12.22
C LEU A 124 11.67 -5.44 -11.06
N PRO A 125 12.25 -4.30 -10.68
CA PRO A 125 13.12 -4.22 -9.52
C PRO A 125 12.28 -4.20 -8.22
N LEU A 126 11.53 -5.27 -7.98
CA LEU A 126 10.64 -5.46 -6.83
C LEU A 126 11.06 -6.72 -6.07
N PHE A 127 11.59 -6.54 -4.87
CA PHE A 127 11.93 -7.61 -3.95
C PHE A 127 10.77 -7.86 -2.98
N ILE A 128 10.30 -9.11 -2.89
CA ILE A 128 9.26 -9.52 -1.96
C ILE A 128 9.89 -10.42 -0.90
N ASP A 129 9.75 -10.04 0.36
CA ASP A 129 10.16 -10.81 1.52
C ASP A 129 8.91 -11.26 2.28
N GLU A 130 8.70 -12.57 2.39
CA GLU A 130 7.53 -13.17 3.03
C GLU A 130 7.84 -13.77 4.41
N THR A 131 8.94 -13.36 5.04
CA THR A 131 9.32 -13.87 6.35
C THR A 131 8.27 -13.47 7.40
N PRO A 132 7.56 -14.44 7.99
CA PRO A 132 6.54 -14.15 8.99
C PRO A 132 7.17 -13.63 10.28
N ALA A 133 6.44 -12.77 10.98
CA ALA A 133 6.82 -12.27 12.29
C ALA A 133 8.26 -11.72 12.35
N ILE A 134 8.69 -11.02 11.30
CA ILE A 134 10.00 -10.39 11.21
C ILE A 134 10.16 -9.31 12.31
N THR A 135 11.34 -9.20 12.89
CA THR A 135 11.68 -8.12 13.81
C THR A 135 12.12 -6.89 13.06
N ILE A 136 12.02 -5.71 13.70
CA ILE A 136 12.51 -4.46 13.09
C ILE A 136 14.02 -4.52 12.80
N ALA A 137 14.81 -5.18 13.64
CA ALA A 137 16.24 -5.36 13.43
C ALA A 137 16.53 -6.19 12.18
N THR A 138 15.84 -7.31 12.00
CA THR A 138 16.01 -8.18 10.82
C THR A 138 15.56 -7.48 9.54
N LEU A 139 14.41 -6.81 9.56
CA LEU A 139 13.91 -6.01 8.44
C LEU A 139 14.93 -4.94 8.04
N SER A 140 15.43 -4.19 9.01
CA SER A 140 16.43 -3.13 8.80
C SER A 140 17.71 -3.67 8.15
N ASN A 141 18.22 -4.79 8.63
CA ASN A 141 19.43 -5.42 8.06
C ASN A 141 19.22 -5.84 6.60
N ARG A 142 18.04 -6.39 6.28
CA ARG A 142 17.69 -6.77 4.90
C ARG A 142 17.54 -5.54 4.00
N ALA A 143 16.87 -4.50 4.47
CA ALA A 143 16.73 -3.26 3.72
C ALA A 143 18.07 -2.58 3.43
N ARG A 144 18.99 -2.55 4.42
CA ARG A 144 20.37 -2.06 4.23
C ARG A 144 21.11 -2.86 3.17
N ARG A 145 20.98 -4.19 3.18
CA ARG A 145 21.60 -5.07 2.20
C ARG A 145 21.08 -4.81 0.80
N ILE A 146 19.74 -4.71 0.63
CA ILE A 146 19.11 -4.40 -0.66
C ILE A 146 19.61 -3.05 -1.17
N LYS A 147 19.60 -2.02 -0.32
CA LYS A 147 20.07 -0.68 -0.70
C LYS A 147 21.52 -0.68 -1.17
N ARG A 148 22.39 -1.39 -0.47
CA ARG A 148 23.82 -1.47 -0.83
C ARG A 148 24.06 -2.18 -2.16
N LEU A 149 23.33 -3.25 -2.43
CA LEU A 149 23.56 -4.08 -3.62
C LEU A 149 22.83 -3.56 -4.87
N PHE A 150 21.60 -3.09 -4.70
CA PHE A 150 20.68 -2.79 -5.80
C PHE A 150 20.19 -1.33 -5.80
N GLY A 151 20.43 -0.57 -4.74
CA GLY A 151 19.73 0.66 -4.48
C GLY A 151 18.33 0.40 -3.95
N LEU A 152 17.70 1.40 -3.33
CA LEU A 152 16.39 1.27 -2.71
C LEU A 152 15.65 2.61 -2.75
N SER A 153 14.44 2.63 -3.29
CA SER A 153 13.60 3.82 -3.43
C SER A 153 12.36 3.80 -2.56
N LEU A 154 11.87 2.62 -2.17
CA LEU A 154 10.68 2.48 -1.34
C LEU A 154 10.75 1.18 -0.54
N ILE A 155 10.31 1.25 0.72
CA ILE A 155 10.05 0.08 1.56
C ILE A 155 8.56 0.03 1.83
N VAL A 156 7.93 -1.14 1.62
CA VAL A 156 6.54 -1.42 1.98
C VAL A 156 6.50 -2.51 3.04
N VAL A 157 5.68 -2.33 4.07
CA VAL A 157 5.48 -3.31 5.16
C VAL A 157 4.00 -3.61 5.30
N ASP A 158 3.58 -4.84 5.05
CA ASP A 158 2.18 -5.26 5.12
C ASP A 158 2.02 -6.44 6.11
N TYR A 159 1.55 -6.18 7.30
CA TYR A 159 1.25 -4.97 8.05
C TYR A 159 1.95 -4.99 9.43
N ILE A 160 2.14 -3.84 10.04
CA ILE A 160 3.04 -3.67 11.20
C ILE A 160 2.64 -4.51 12.41
N GLN A 161 1.35 -4.78 12.64
CA GLN A 161 0.88 -5.58 13.78
C GLN A 161 1.27 -7.08 13.68
N LEU A 162 1.77 -7.54 12.54
CA LEU A 162 2.32 -8.89 12.37
C LEU A 162 3.84 -8.97 12.64
N MET A 163 4.50 -7.82 12.79
CA MET A 163 5.90 -7.78 13.19
C MET A 163 6.06 -8.22 14.65
N ARG A 164 7.24 -8.74 14.97
CA ARG A 164 7.64 -9.02 16.36
C ARG A 164 8.42 -7.87 16.93
N SER A 165 8.13 -7.56 18.20
CA SER A 165 8.95 -6.70 19.04
C SER A 165 10.11 -7.50 19.65
N SER A 166 11.19 -6.79 19.96
CA SER A 166 12.29 -7.30 20.79
C SER A 166 11.99 -7.18 22.28
N LEU A 167 10.95 -6.42 22.64
CA LEU A 167 10.54 -6.18 24.03
C LEU A 167 9.97 -7.44 24.68
N ASN A 168 10.06 -7.49 25.99
CA ASN A 168 9.48 -8.59 26.78
C ASN A 168 7.95 -8.56 26.67
N LYS A 169 7.31 -9.74 26.64
CA LYS A 169 5.85 -9.90 26.54
C LYS A 169 5.04 -9.16 27.62
N ASN A 170 5.68 -8.68 28.68
CA ASN A 170 5.04 -7.97 29.79
C ASN A 170 4.88 -6.47 29.53
N GLU A 171 5.45 -5.91 28.49
CA GLU A 171 5.44 -4.46 28.27
C GLU A 171 4.19 -3.93 27.55
N GLY A 172 3.35 -4.81 27.06
CA GLY A 172 2.07 -4.46 26.44
C GLY A 172 2.14 -4.13 24.95
N ARG A 173 1.03 -4.32 24.26
CA ARG A 173 0.93 -4.22 22.79
C ARG A 173 1.24 -2.82 22.26
N VAL A 174 0.87 -1.79 23.00
CA VAL A 174 1.13 -0.39 22.63
C VAL A 174 2.62 -0.11 22.51
N GLN A 175 3.41 -0.59 23.48
CA GLN A 175 4.86 -0.41 23.48
C GLN A 175 5.54 -1.21 22.39
N GLU A 176 5.07 -2.44 22.10
CA GLU A 176 5.57 -3.23 20.97
C GLU A 176 5.40 -2.49 19.64
N ILE A 177 4.22 -1.94 19.40
CA ILE A 177 3.95 -1.17 18.17
C ILE A 177 4.79 0.10 18.13
N SER A 178 4.97 0.77 19.27
CA SER A 178 5.83 1.97 19.39
C SER A 178 7.28 1.68 19.02
N GLU A 179 7.85 0.57 19.50
CA GLU A 179 9.20 0.14 19.09
C GLU A 179 9.29 -0.04 17.58
N ILE A 180 8.30 -0.72 17.00
CA ILE A 180 8.26 -1.00 15.56
C ILE A 180 8.18 0.29 14.74
N THR A 181 7.28 1.21 15.09
CA THR A 181 7.08 2.46 14.32
C THR A 181 8.29 3.40 14.45
N GLN A 182 8.86 3.52 15.65
CA GLN A 182 10.09 4.28 15.86
C GLN A 182 11.27 3.68 15.07
N GLY A 183 11.38 2.35 15.06
CA GLY A 183 12.37 1.65 14.27
C GLY A 183 12.20 1.86 12.76
N LEU A 184 10.98 1.82 12.24
CA LEU A 184 10.67 2.09 10.83
C LEU A 184 10.96 3.56 10.47
N LYS A 185 10.64 4.51 11.35
CA LYS A 185 10.98 5.93 11.14
C LYS A 185 12.49 6.15 11.14
N ALA A 186 13.20 5.53 12.07
CA ALA A 186 14.67 5.59 12.13
C ALA A 186 15.28 5.01 10.84
N LEU A 187 14.77 3.88 10.36
CA LEU A 187 15.21 3.25 9.11
C LEU A 187 14.98 4.14 7.89
N ALA A 188 13.79 4.77 7.79
CA ALA A 188 13.46 5.70 6.72
C ALA A 188 14.47 6.86 6.65
N LYS A 189 14.83 7.43 7.81
CA LYS A 189 15.83 8.50 7.91
C LYS A 189 17.23 8.00 7.57
N GLU A 190 17.66 6.89 8.15
CA GLU A 190 18.99 6.30 7.93
C GLU A 190 19.24 6.01 6.45
N LEU A 191 18.28 5.37 5.81
CA LEU A 191 18.40 4.99 4.40
C LEU A 191 18.02 6.12 3.43
N SER A 192 17.45 7.23 3.90
CA SER A 192 16.86 8.29 3.07
C SER A 192 15.87 7.72 2.04
N VAL A 193 14.95 6.87 2.50
CA VAL A 193 13.96 6.14 1.70
C VAL A 193 12.60 6.27 2.36
N PRO A 194 11.50 6.52 1.63
CA PRO A 194 10.17 6.45 2.20
C PRO A 194 9.82 5.03 2.65
N VAL A 195 9.15 4.93 3.78
CA VAL A 195 8.58 3.67 4.31
C VAL A 195 7.07 3.79 4.31
N LEU A 196 6.41 2.96 3.51
CA LEU A 196 4.95 2.80 3.49
C LEU A 196 4.58 1.60 4.37
N ALA A 197 4.07 1.85 5.55
CA ALA A 197 3.69 0.82 6.50
C ALA A 197 2.17 0.72 6.63
N LEU A 198 1.64 -0.48 6.43
CA LEU A 198 0.21 -0.74 6.57
C LEU A 198 -0.12 -0.97 8.03
N SER A 199 -1.28 -0.47 8.45
CA SER A 199 -1.80 -0.63 9.81
C SER A 199 -3.26 -1.04 9.79
N GLN A 200 -3.61 -1.98 10.63
CA GLN A 200 -4.99 -2.36 10.84
C GLN A 200 -5.62 -1.46 11.89
N LEU A 201 -6.82 -0.94 11.62
CA LEU A 201 -7.58 -0.15 12.56
C LEU A 201 -8.33 -1.02 13.58
N SER A 202 -8.57 -0.45 14.75
CA SER A 202 -9.39 -1.04 15.81
C SER A 202 -10.79 -1.39 15.32
N ARG A 203 -11.39 -2.43 15.91
CA ARG A 203 -12.80 -2.80 15.68
C ARG A 203 -13.78 -1.75 16.18
N ALA A 204 -13.37 -0.84 17.06
CA ALA A 204 -14.20 0.23 17.58
C ALA A 204 -14.81 1.12 16.49
N VAL A 205 -14.12 1.28 15.34
CA VAL A 205 -14.65 1.99 14.16
C VAL A 205 -15.99 1.42 13.69
N GLU A 206 -16.18 0.09 13.77
CA GLU A 206 -17.40 -0.58 13.30
C GLU A 206 -18.59 -0.39 14.24
N GLN A 207 -18.34 0.07 15.46
CA GLN A 207 -19.41 0.33 16.45
C GLN A 207 -20.01 1.73 16.35
N ARG A 208 -19.35 2.64 15.62
CA ARG A 208 -19.86 4.00 15.41
C ARG A 208 -20.89 4.05 14.29
N ASP A 209 -21.76 5.05 14.33
CA ASP A 209 -22.69 5.34 13.23
C ASP A 209 -21.93 5.78 11.98
N ASP A 210 -21.03 6.74 12.15
CA ASP A 210 -20.06 7.12 11.12
C ASP A 210 -18.84 6.20 11.19
N LYS A 211 -18.70 5.39 10.14
CA LYS A 211 -17.61 4.40 10.00
C LYS A 211 -16.38 4.94 9.27
N GLN A 212 -16.33 6.25 8.97
CA GLN A 212 -15.16 6.86 8.41
C GLN A 212 -13.99 6.80 9.40
N PRO A 213 -12.82 6.33 8.98
CA PRO A 213 -11.64 6.26 9.84
C PRO A 213 -11.17 7.64 10.31
N GLN A 214 -10.68 7.70 11.52
CA GLN A 214 -10.12 8.89 12.15
C GLN A 214 -8.77 8.56 12.80
N LEU A 215 -7.94 9.57 13.04
CA LEU A 215 -6.65 9.38 13.74
C LEU A 215 -6.81 8.71 15.10
N ALA A 216 -7.90 9.01 15.80
CA ALA A 216 -8.23 8.37 17.06
C ALA A 216 -8.35 6.83 16.98
N ASP A 217 -8.63 6.28 15.80
CA ASP A 217 -8.76 4.84 15.59
C ASP A 217 -7.40 4.12 15.55
N LEU A 218 -6.30 4.88 15.48
CA LEU A 218 -4.93 4.40 15.64
C LEU A 218 -4.48 4.34 17.11
N ARG A 219 -5.28 4.82 18.06
CA ARG A 219 -4.90 4.95 19.48
C ARG A 219 -4.49 3.65 20.17
N GLU A 220 -5.06 2.51 19.77
CA GLU A 220 -4.63 1.21 20.28
C GLU A 220 -3.20 0.84 19.84
N SER A 221 -2.66 1.59 18.90
CA SER A 221 -1.32 1.46 18.34
C SER A 221 -0.36 2.56 18.85
N GLY A 222 -0.73 3.27 19.90
CA GLY A 222 0.06 4.20 20.73
C GLY A 222 0.77 5.31 19.97
N SER A 223 1.93 5.05 19.44
CA SER A 223 2.82 6.05 18.86
C SER A 223 2.71 6.20 17.34
N ILE A 224 1.86 5.43 16.66
CA ILE A 224 1.78 5.50 15.18
C ILE A 224 1.54 6.93 14.71
N GLU A 225 0.59 7.62 15.36
CA GLU A 225 0.25 9.00 15.02
C GLU A 225 1.41 9.97 15.29
N GLN A 226 2.23 9.70 16.31
CA GLN A 226 3.36 10.57 16.68
C GLN A 226 4.58 10.36 15.78
N ASP A 227 4.81 9.13 15.33
CA ASP A 227 5.98 8.76 14.54
C ASP A 227 5.78 8.97 13.03
N ALA A 228 4.51 8.93 12.55
CA ALA A 228 4.17 9.06 11.16
C ALA A 228 4.27 10.51 10.66
N ASP A 229 4.84 10.70 9.46
CA ASP A 229 4.82 11.99 8.77
C ASP A 229 3.51 12.17 7.98
N VAL A 230 2.96 11.07 7.46
CA VAL A 230 1.68 11.04 6.73
C VAL A 230 0.86 9.85 7.18
N VAL A 231 -0.42 10.08 7.40
CA VAL A 231 -1.41 9.01 7.63
C VAL A 231 -2.47 9.07 6.54
N MET A 232 -2.66 7.94 5.88
CA MET A 232 -3.69 7.74 4.87
C MET A 232 -4.68 6.68 5.36
N PHE A 233 -5.96 6.89 5.09
CA PHE A 233 -7.01 5.92 5.41
C PHE A 233 -7.61 5.34 4.13
N VAL A 234 -7.81 4.02 4.12
CA VAL A 234 -8.59 3.34 3.08
C VAL A 234 -9.98 3.07 3.62
N TYR A 235 -10.98 3.61 2.92
CA TYR A 235 -12.38 3.46 3.26
C TYR A 235 -13.20 3.14 2.01
N ARG A 236 -14.09 2.15 2.12
CA ARG A 236 -15.04 1.75 1.08
C ARG A 236 -16.44 1.79 1.65
N GLU A 237 -17.18 2.80 1.30
CA GLU A 237 -18.58 2.92 1.73
C GLU A 237 -19.44 1.74 1.21
N ALA A 238 -19.21 1.33 -0.04
CA ALA A 238 -19.89 0.20 -0.65
C ALA A 238 -19.81 -1.09 0.19
N TYR A 239 -18.67 -1.34 0.86
CA TYR A 239 -18.52 -2.50 1.74
C TYR A 239 -19.55 -2.54 2.89
N TYR A 240 -19.86 -1.38 3.45
CA TYR A 240 -20.87 -1.27 4.51
C TYR A 240 -22.28 -1.26 3.97
N LEU A 241 -22.49 -0.68 2.79
CA LEU A 241 -23.79 -0.68 2.10
C LEU A 241 -24.19 -2.09 1.67
N GLU A 242 -23.27 -2.88 1.10
CA GLU A 242 -23.52 -4.29 0.73
C GLU A 242 -24.02 -5.13 1.92
N ARG A 243 -23.48 -4.91 3.11
CA ARG A 243 -23.89 -5.62 4.34
C ARG A 243 -25.24 -5.18 4.91
N LYS A 244 -25.73 -4.02 4.48
CA LYS A 244 -27.01 -3.44 4.91
C LYS A 244 -28.10 -3.59 3.84
N GLN A 245 -27.92 -4.50 2.87
CA GLN A 245 -28.86 -4.68 1.78
C GLN A 245 -30.29 -4.95 2.32
N PRO A 246 -31.26 -4.07 2.04
CA PRO A 246 -32.64 -4.26 2.44
C PRO A 246 -33.30 -5.40 1.67
N LYS A 247 -34.46 -5.84 2.12
CA LYS A 247 -35.24 -6.87 1.42
C LYS A 247 -35.59 -6.41 0.00
N LEU A 248 -35.39 -7.30 -0.97
CA LEU A 248 -35.73 -7.08 -2.38
C LEU A 248 -37.19 -6.60 -2.50
N GLY A 249 -37.42 -5.50 -3.23
CA GLY A 249 -38.73 -4.93 -3.48
C GLY A 249 -39.23 -3.93 -2.44
N SER A 250 -38.45 -3.59 -1.42
CA SER A 250 -38.80 -2.50 -0.49
C SER A 250 -38.41 -1.13 -1.07
N ILE A 251 -39.01 -0.05 -0.58
CA ILE A 251 -38.64 1.34 -0.94
C ILE A 251 -37.17 1.60 -0.56
N GLU A 252 -36.77 1.09 0.60
CA GLU A 252 -35.38 1.17 1.10
C GLU A 252 -34.40 0.46 0.18
N HIS A 253 -34.82 -0.60 -0.54
CA HIS A 253 -33.97 -1.27 -1.52
C HIS A 253 -33.69 -0.40 -2.75
N ALA A 254 -34.65 0.38 -3.21
CA ALA A 254 -34.47 1.31 -4.33
C ALA A 254 -33.50 2.44 -3.96
N GLU A 255 -33.61 3.00 -2.76
CA GLU A 255 -32.68 4.00 -2.22
C GLU A 255 -31.26 3.42 -2.03
N TRP A 256 -31.17 2.19 -1.54
CA TRP A 256 -29.91 1.48 -1.38
C TRP A 256 -29.24 1.24 -2.73
N GLN A 257 -29.99 0.82 -3.74
CA GLN A 257 -29.47 0.59 -5.10
C GLN A 257 -28.96 1.87 -5.74
N SER A 258 -29.62 3.02 -5.48
CA SER A 258 -29.14 4.33 -5.94
C SER A 258 -27.82 4.77 -5.31
N LYS A 259 -27.53 4.33 -4.08
CA LYS A 259 -26.27 4.63 -3.38
C LYS A 259 -25.11 3.69 -3.77
N MET A 260 -25.44 2.55 -4.37
CA MET A 260 -24.45 1.55 -4.82
C MET A 260 -23.91 1.84 -6.22
N ASN A 261 -24.66 2.58 -7.04
CA ASN A 261 -24.28 3.03 -8.38
C ASN A 261 -23.52 4.36 -8.31
#